data_ca1dd96662a34e42e07b9037c08e3e3f
#
_entry.id   ca1dd96662a34e42e07b9037c08e3e3f
#
_cell.length_a   1.000
_cell.length_b   1.000
_cell.length_c   1.000
_cell.angle_alpha   90.00
_cell.angle_beta   90.00
_cell.angle_gamma   90.00
#
_symmetry.space_group_name_H-M   'P 1'
#
loop_
_entity.id
_entity.type
_entity.pdbx_description
1 polymer ?
#
loop_
_entity_poly.entity_id
_entity_poly.type
_entity_poly.pdbx_seq_one_letter_code
_entity_poly.pdbx_strand_id
1 'polypeptide(L)'
;MTKVNLGSFKVDALSQEEVIIQIKSKILNSVEPNIMVTPNAGHLTNIFDNPELSGIYSTAELSLIDGWPIAVAAKNASKLNITRVTGSDLLPELFSQLTKDVRVGIIGGNNESFIRQSLESKFPDLNIQIIDTSQWTNSVYDIRRLRELVQYNALSIVLLCLGHPKQELLAKELKNYDWAGSRPDWIMCVGATIDFLTGEQKRAPRAFQKIGLEWFFRLITNPKKFTQRYLNAVIPSLKLVFKSFGMRKFN
;
A
#
# COMPACT_ATOMS: atom_id res chain seq x y z
N MET A 1 11.28 13.40 8.90
CA MET A 1 10.03 13.00 8.20
C MET A 1 8.89 13.78 8.77
N THR A 2 8.09 14.44 7.96
CA THR A 2 6.95 15.21 8.46
C THR A 2 5.69 14.34 8.35
N LYS A 3 5.31 13.70 9.47
CA LYS A 3 4.05 12.98 9.58
C LYS A 3 2.94 13.91 10.01
N VAL A 4 1.84 13.89 9.29
CA VAL A 4 0.60 14.61 9.64
C VAL A 4 -0.30 13.68 10.45
N ASN A 5 -0.66 14.12 11.65
CA ASN A 5 -1.55 13.36 12.52
C ASN A 5 -3.01 13.59 12.10
N LEU A 6 -3.75 12.53 11.80
CA LEU A 6 -5.18 12.55 11.45
C LEU A 6 -6.08 11.94 12.56
N GLY A 7 -5.58 11.95 13.79
CA GLY A 7 -6.26 11.43 14.98
C GLY A 7 -6.00 9.93 15.17
N SER A 8 -6.72 9.07 14.47
CA SER A 8 -6.56 7.62 14.60
C SER A 8 -5.35 7.05 13.86
N PHE A 9 -4.73 7.80 12.95
CA PHE A 9 -3.58 7.37 12.18
C PHE A 9 -2.75 8.56 11.70
N LYS A 10 -1.57 8.30 11.15
CA LYS A 10 -0.66 9.31 10.62
C LYS A 10 -0.40 9.04 9.13
N VAL A 11 -0.09 10.12 8.38
CA VAL A 11 0.31 10.02 6.98
C VAL A 11 1.57 10.84 6.73
N ASP A 12 2.37 10.45 5.75
CA ASP A 12 3.61 11.13 5.40
C ASP A 12 3.35 12.19 4.33
N ALA A 13 3.79 13.42 4.61
CA ALA A 13 3.77 14.54 3.67
C ALA A 13 5.05 14.55 2.83
N LEU A 14 5.17 13.58 1.93
CA LEU A 14 6.34 13.37 1.08
C LEU A 14 5.95 13.43 -0.40
N SER A 15 6.88 13.87 -1.23
CA SER A 15 6.81 13.69 -2.69
C SER A 15 7.13 12.24 -3.06
N GLN A 16 6.77 11.84 -4.28
CA GLN A 16 7.07 10.49 -4.79
C GLN A 16 8.59 10.22 -4.82
N GLU A 17 9.39 11.20 -5.20
CA GLU A 17 10.84 11.11 -5.21
C GLU A 17 11.41 10.87 -3.80
N GLU A 18 10.95 11.64 -2.80
CA GLU A 18 11.37 11.44 -1.41
C GLU A 18 11.00 10.06 -0.88
N VAL A 19 9.82 9.53 -1.25
CA VAL A 19 9.40 8.16 -0.91
C VAL A 19 10.35 7.13 -1.52
N ILE A 20 10.70 7.27 -2.81
CA ILE A 20 11.63 6.35 -3.50
C ILE A 20 13.02 6.39 -2.84
N ILE A 21 13.53 7.59 -2.53
CA ILE A 21 14.83 7.74 -1.84
C ILE A 21 14.79 7.00 -0.50
N GLN A 22 13.73 7.17 0.29
CA GLN A 22 13.60 6.49 1.57
C GLN A 22 13.52 4.97 1.43
N ILE A 23 12.75 4.48 0.46
CA ILE A 23 12.67 3.03 0.21
C ILE A 23 14.06 2.50 -0.13
N LYS A 24 14.74 3.11 -1.08
CA LYS A 24 16.08 2.68 -1.55
C LYS A 24 17.13 2.74 -0.46
N SER A 25 17.10 3.74 0.41
CA SER A 25 18.10 3.89 1.50
C SER A 25 18.04 2.76 2.53
N LYS A 26 16.90 2.07 2.63
CA LYS A 26 16.69 0.97 3.58
C LYS A 26 16.86 -0.42 2.95
N ILE A 27 16.86 -0.53 1.63
CA ILE A 27 17.10 -1.80 0.94
C ILE A 27 18.55 -2.26 1.26
N LEU A 28 18.68 -3.53 1.67
CA LEU A 28 19.92 -4.20 2.10
C LEU A 28 20.57 -3.61 3.38
N ASN A 29 19.92 -2.64 4.03
CA ASN A 29 20.46 -1.96 5.21
C ASN A 29 19.52 -2.01 6.43
N SER A 30 18.32 -2.59 6.29
CA SER A 30 17.36 -2.63 7.40
C SER A 30 17.70 -3.68 8.44
N VAL A 31 17.58 -3.32 9.72
CA VAL A 31 17.74 -4.24 10.84
C VAL A 31 16.46 -5.06 11.08
N GLU A 32 15.31 -4.49 10.74
CA GLU A 32 13.98 -5.11 10.83
C GLU A 32 13.13 -4.73 9.61
N PRO A 33 12.08 -5.51 9.27
CA PRO A 33 11.19 -5.17 8.16
C PRO A 33 10.48 -3.83 8.37
N ASN A 34 10.45 -3.00 7.34
CA ASN A 34 9.71 -1.74 7.32
C ASN A 34 8.34 -1.95 6.67
N ILE A 35 7.28 -1.36 7.21
CA ILE A 35 5.95 -1.43 6.64
C ILE A 35 5.65 -0.14 5.85
N MET A 36 5.13 -0.31 4.63
CA MET A 36 4.52 0.76 3.86
C MET A 36 3.02 0.48 3.67
N VAL A 37 2.18 1.45 4.00
CA VAL A 37 0.74 1.39 3.81
C VAL A 37 0.25 2.52 2.91
N THR A 38 -0.87 2.29 2.21
CA THR A 38 -1.48 3.25 1.28
C THR A 38 -2.94 3.52 1.66
N PRO A 39 -3.20 4.25 2.78
CA PRO A 39 -4.56 4.51 3.22
C PRO A 39 -5.37 5.27 2.18
N ASN A 40 -6.62 4.84 1.99
CA ASN A 40 -7.60 5.50 1.14
C ASN A 40 -8.99 5.51 1.79
N ALA A 41 -9.96 6.17 1.16
CA ALA A 41 -11.31 6.32 1.72
C ALA A 41 -11.96 4.98 2.11
N GLY A 42 -11.75 3.93 1.33
CA GLY A 42 -12.32 2.60 1.60
C GLY A 42 -11.73 1.87 2.81
N HIS A 43 -10.67 2.40 3.41
CA HIS A 43 -10.03 1.84 4.61
C HIS A 43 -10.50 2.55 5.89
N LEU A 44 -11.07 3.77 5.80
CA LEU A 44 -11.33 4.63 6.94
C LEU A 44 -12.26 4.03 7.99
N THR A 45 -13.32 3.33 7.58
CA THR A 45 -14.21 2.64 8.51
C THR A 45 -13.43 1.70 9.42
N ASN A 46 -12.67 0.80 8.82
CA ASN A 46 -11.90 -0.18 9.58
C ASN A 46 -10.78 0.46 10.41
N ILE A 47 -10.13 1.53 9.90
CA ILE A 47 -9.12 2.27 10.67
C ILE A 47 -9.74 2.93 11.91
N PHE A 48 -10.96 3.45 11.82
CA PHE A 48 -11.62 4.09 12.96
C PHE A 48 -12.20 3.12 13.97
N ASP A 49 -12.69 1.98 13.50
CA ASP A 49 -13.43 1.02 14.32
C ASP A 49 -12.53 -0.11 14.88
N ASN A 50 -11.31 -0.27 14.33
CA ASN A 50 -10.38 -1.31 14.76
C ASN A 50 -9.04 -0.70 15.27
N PRO A 51 -8.77 -0.75 16.59
CA PRO A 51 -7.53 -0.24 17.18
C PRO A 51 -6.27 -0.90 16.64
N GLU A 52 -6.33 -2.19 16.27
CA GLU A 52 -5.19 -2.89 15.70
C GLU A 52 -4.80 -2.32 14.35
N LEU A 53 -5.78 -2.12 13.44
CA LEU A 53 -5.54 -1.49 12.15
C LEU A 53 -5.05 -0.05 12.31
N SER A 54 -5.71 0.73 13.18
CA SER A 54 -5.27 2.08 13.53
C SER A 54 -3.80 2.10 13.98
N GLY A 55 -3.40 1.13 14.83
CA GLY A 55 -2.03 0.94 15.27
C GLY A 55 -1.06 0.69 14.11
N ILE A 56 -1.40 -0.20 13.17
CA ILE A 56 -0.56 -0.49 12.00
C ILE A 56 -0.33 0.77 11.16
N TYR A 57 -1.39 1.53 10.86
CA TYR A 57 -1.29 2.77 10.08
C TYR A 57 -0.53 3.88 10.80
N SER A 58 -0.54 3.89 12.15
CA SER A 58 0.18 4.89 12.96
C SER A 58 1.66 4.60 13.12
N THR A 59 2.04 3.31 13.09
CA THR A 59 3.41 2.84 13.33
C THR A 59 4.15 2.46 12.04
N ALA A 60 3.47 2.41 10.90
CA ALA A 60 4.09 2.15 9.61
C ALA A 60 5.22 3.16 9.34
N GLU A 61 6.34 2.70 8.82
CA GLU A 61 7.46 3.55 8.42
C GLU A 61 7.05 4.55 7.35
N LEU A 62 6.26 4.10 6.36
CA LEU A 62 5.65 4.95 5.35
C LEU A 62 4.13 4.74 5.32
N SER A 63 3.38 5.83 5.43
CA SER A 63 1.92 5.86 5.28
C SER A 63 1.57 6.87 4.20
N LEU A 64 1.44 6.40 2.94
CA LEU A 64 1.31 7.25 1.77
C LEU A 64 -0.13 7.73 1.59
N ILE A 65 -0.29 8.96 1.12
CA ILE A 65 -1.59 9.57 0.88
C ILE A 65 -2.13 9.11 -0.49
N ASP A 66 -2.92 8.03 -0.51
CA ASP A 66 -3.50 7.51 -1.75
C ASP A 66 -4.88 8.11 -2.09
N GLY A 67 -5.72 8.36 -1.09
CA GLY A 67 -7.10 8.83 -1.30
C GLY A 67 -7.30 10.34 -1.16
N TRP A 68 -8.17 10.92 -2.01
CA TRP A 68 -8.53 12.35 -1.94
C TRP A 68 -9.03 12.83 -0.59
N PRO A 69 -9.96 12.15 0.12
CA PRO A 69 -10.40 12.59 1.44
C PRO A 69 -9.25 12.70 2.44
N ILE A 70 -8.27 11.80 2.35
CA ILE A 70 -7.09 11.81 3.22
C ILE A 70 -6.17 12.97 2.85
N ALA A 71 -5.97 13.25 1.55
CA ALA A 71 -5.20 14.40 1.10
C ALA A 71 -5.80 15.73 1.58
N VAL A 72 -7.13 15.88 1.46
CA VAL A 72 -7.85 17.05 1.95
C VAL A 72 -7.70 17.21 3.48
N ALA A 73 -7.90 16.11 4.21
CA ALA A 73 -7.75 16.12 5.66
C ALA A 73 -6.31 16.46 6.09
N ALA A 74 -5.32 15.91 5.44
CA ALA A 74 -3.91 16.20 5.71
C ALA A 74 -3.57 17.68 5.43
N LYS A 75 -4.07 18.25 4.33
CA LYS A 75 -3.93 19.66 4.00
C LYS A 75 -4.60 20.56 5.03
N ASN A 76 -5.79 20.19 5.49
CA ASN A 76 -6.51 20.96 6.52
C ASN A 76 -5.81 20.89 7.90
N ALA A 77 -5.32 19.73 8.28
CA ALA A 77 -4.67 19.49 9.56
C ALA A 77 -3.26 20.10 9.64
N SER A 78 -2.59 20.28 8.51
CA SER A 78 -1.24 20.84 8.45
C SER A 78 -1.20 22.04 7.50
N LYS A 79 -0.12 22.83 7.55
CA LYS A 79 0.13 23.92 6.58
C LYS A 79 1.01 23.47 5.42
N LEU A 80 1.23 22.16 5.28
CA LEU A 80 2.16 21.60 4.32
C LEU A 80 1.53 21.53 2.93
N ASN A 81 2.39 21.56 1.92
CA ASN A 81 2.00 21.20 0.56
C ASN A 81 1.87 19.67 0.49
N ILE A 82 0.63 19.18 0.45
CA ILE A 82 0.34 17.75 0.44
C ILE A 82 0.32 17.23 -0.98
N THR A 83 1.22 16.31 -1.28
CA THR A 83 1.26 15.56 -2.53
C THR A 83 0.60 14.19 -2.32
N ARG A 84 -0.28 13.81 -3.23
CA ARG A 84 -0.86 12.47 -3.24
C ARG A 84 0.11 11.50 -3.93
N VAL A 85 0.56 10.49 -3.20
CA VAL A 85 1.42 9.42 -3.72
C VAL A 85 0.65 8.10 -3.67
N THR A 86 0.33 7.55 -4.84
CA THR A 86 -0.40 6.27 -4.95
C THR A 86 0.58 5.12 -5.20
N GLY A 87 0.24 3.92 -4.76
CA GLY A 87 1.02 2.73 -5.10
C GLY A 87 1.18 2.54 -6.62
N SER A 88 0.13 2.87 -7.38
CA SER A 88 0.10 2.73 -8.84
C SER A 88 0.97 3.73 -9.60
N ASP A 89 1.32 4.86 -9.00
CA ASP A 89 2.29 5.81 -9.56
C ASP A 89 3.71 5.50 -9.06
N LEU A 90 3.82 5.07 -7.79
CA LEU A 90 5.09 4.78 -7.13
C LEU A 90 5.79 3.54 -7.70
N LEU A 91 5.09 2.40 -7.82
CA LEU A 91 5.75 1.14 -8.16
C LEU A 91 6.42 1.13 -9.53
N PRO A 92 5.83 1.68 -10.64
CA PRO A 92 6.52 1.73 -11.92
C PRO A 92 7.86 2.45 -11.86
N GLU A 93 7.90 3.58 -11.16
CA GLU A 93 9.12 4.37 -11.03
C GLU A 93 10.13 3.71 -10.09
N LEU A 94 9.67 3.15 -8.98
CA LEU A 94 10.53 2.37 -8.08
C LEU A 94 11.17 1.20 -8.83
N PHE A 95 10.38 0.39 -9.56
CA PHE A 95 10.86 -0.78 -10.29
C PHE A 95 11.91 -0.44 -11.36
N SER A 96 11.75 0.69 -12.05
CA SER A 96 12.74 1.15 -13.03
C SER A 96 14.08 1.55 -12.43
N GLN A 97 14.13 1.73 -11.10
CA GLN A 97 15.33 2.16 -10.36
C GLN A 97 15.93 1.05 -9.48
N LEU A 98 15.30 -0.13 -9.42
CA LEU A 98 15.84 -1.29 -8.69
C LEU A 98 16.91 -2.00 -9.53
N THR A 99 17.91 -2.52 -8.84
CA THR A 99 18.97 -3.37 -9.42
C THR A 99 18.57 -4.85 -9.32
N LYS A 100 19.23 -5.72 -10.08
CA LYS A 100 18.99 -7.18 -10.08
C LYS A 100 19.24 -7.87 -8.74
N ASP A 101 19.98 -7.22 -7.85
CA ASP A 101 20.27 -7.73 -6.50
C ASP A 101 19.04 -7.63 -5.59
N VAL A 102 18.10 -6.75 -5.92
CA VAL A 102 16.86 -6.55 -5.15
C VAL A 102 15.80 -7.53 -5.61
N ARG A 103 15.45 -8.49 -4.75
CA ARG A 103 14.43 -9.50 -5.02
C ARG A 103 13.06 -9.04 -4.54
N VAL A 104 12.12 -8.98 -5.46
CA VAL A 104 10.75 -8.52 -5.20
C VAL A 104 9.78 -9.68 -5.18
N GLY A 105 9.18 -9.95 -4.04
CA GLY A 105 8.09 -10.92 -3.90
C GLY A 105 6.74 -10.26 -4.09
N ILE A 106 5.87 -10.85 -4.93
CA ILE A 106 4.49 -10.40 -5.13
C ILE A 106 3.57 -11.48 -4.55
N ILE A 107 2.76 -11.09 -3.56
CA ILE A 107 1.86 -11.98 -2.84
C ILE A 107 0.42 -11.59 -3.15
N GLY A 108 -0.30 -12.47 -3.82
CA GLY A 108 -1.63 -12.19 -4.37
C GLY A 108 -1.59 -11.64 -5.79
N GLY A 109 -2.74 -11.12 -6.25
CA GLY A 109 -3.02 -10.83 -7.66
C GLY A 109 -3.92 -11.92 -8.26
N ASN A 110 -4.54 -11.65 -9.40
CA ASN A 110 -5.58 -12.55 -9.91
C ASN A 110 -5.03 -13.60 -10.91
N ASN A 111 -3.89 -13.32 -11.55
CA ASN A 111 -3.33 -14.17 -12.62
C ASN A 111 -1.80 -14.13 -12.61
N GLU A 112 -1.18 -15.12 -11.96
CA GLU A 112 0.27 -15.19 -11.80
C GLU A 112 1.02 -15.15 -13.15
N SER A 113 0.64 -15.98 -14.11
CA SER A 113 1.33 -16.08 -15.40
C SER A 113 1.27 -14.77 -16.19
N PHE A 114 0.12 -14.10 -16.18
CA PHE A 114 -0.06 -12.80 -16.81
C PHE A 114 0.73 -11.70 -16.11
N ILE A 115 0.74 -11.69 -14.76
CA ILE A 115 1.53 -10.75 -13.97
C ILE A 115 3.01 -10.91 -14.30
N ARG A 116 3.53 -12.13 -14.29
CA ARG A 116 4.92 -12.46 -14.61
C ARG A 116 5.29 -11.95 -16.00
N GLN A 117 4.57 -12.36 -17.03
CA GLN A 117 4.83 -11.96 -18.41
C GLN A 117 4.80 -10.43 -18.60
N SER A 118 3.79 -9.76 -18.01
CA SER A 118 3.67 -8.31 -18.10
C SER A 118 4.82 -7.57 -17.42
N LEU A 119 5.25 -8.04 -16.25
CA LEU A 119 6.31 -7.35 -15.50
C LEU A 119 7.68 -7.62 -16.11
N GLU A 120 7.97 -8.85 -16.53
CA GLU A 120 9.22 -9.19 -17.25
C GLU A 120 9.38 -8.40 -18.55
N SER A 121 8.27 -8.18 -19.28
CA SER A 121 8.29 -7.36 -20.49
C SER A 121 8.55 -5.87 -20.21
N LYS A 122 8.01 -5.33 -19.10
CA LYS A 122 8.12 -3.91 -18.76
C LYS A 122 9.40 -3.57 -17.99
N PHE A 123 9.87 -4.51 -17.19
CA PHE A 123 11.00 -4.36 -16.27
C PHE A 123 11.92 -5.58 -16.36
N PRO A 124 12.67 -5.75 -17.48
CA PRO A 124 13.45 -6.98 -17.74
C PRO A 124 14.61 -7.18 -16.74
N ASP A 125 15.02 -6.12 -16.06
CA ASP A 125 16.07 -6.19 -15.05
C ASP A 125 15.55 -6.43 -13.62
N LEU A 126 14.23 -6.49 -13.43
CA LEU A 126 13.62 -6.69 -12.11
C LEU A 126 13.61 -8.19 -11.75
N ASN A 127 14.16 -8.51 -10.59
CA ASN A 127 14.15 -9.89 -10.07
C ASN A 127 12.84 -10.14 -9.31
N ILE A 128 11.90 -10.83 -9.93
CA ILE A 128 10.54 -11.01 -9.42
C ILE A 128 10.27 -12.46 -9.05
N GLN A 129 9.72 -12.67 -7.85
CA GLN A 129 9.12 -13.91 -7.40
C GLN A 129 7.64 -13.71 -7.12
N ILE A 130 6.76 -14.43 -7.81
CA ILE A 130 5.32 -14.41 -7.56
C ILE A 130 4.94 -15.60 -6.70
N ILE A 131 4.18 -15.33 -5.64
CA ILE A 131 3.70 -16.34 -4.70
C ILE A 131 2.20 -16.47 -4.87
N ASP A 132 1.77 -17.59 -5.44
CA ASP A 132 0.35 -17.91 -5.61
C ASP A 132 -0.34 -18.10 -4.26
N THR A 133 -1.44 -17.40 -4.08
CA THR A 133 -2.27 -17.45 -2.88
C THR A 133 -3.68 -17.99 -3.16
N SER A 134 -3.92 -18.54 -4.34
CA SER A 134 -5.24 -19.00 -4.76
C SER A 134 -5.85 -20.07 -3.86
N GLN A 135 -4.98 -20.88 -3.23
CA GLN A 135 -5.37 -21.97 -2.31
C GLN A 135 -5.28 -21.58 -0.83
N TRP A 136 -5.00 -20.32 -0.52
CA TRP A 136 -4.80 -19.90 0.87
C TRP A 136 -6.12 -19.68 1.60
N THR A 137 -6.23 -20.26 2.79
CA THR A 137 -7.40 -20.18 3.66
C THR A 137 -7.27 -19.07 4.72
N ASN A 138 -6.17 -18.33 4.76
CA ASN A 138 -5.75 -17.42 5.83
C ASN A 138 -5.50 -18.16 7.17
N SER A 139 -5.09 -19.41 7.11
CA SER A 139 -4.72 -20.20 8.29
C SER A 139 -3.30 -19.88 8.77
N VAL A 140 -3.00 -20.28 10.00
CA VAL A 140 -1.62 -20.20 10.55
C VAL A 140 -0.62 -20.96 9.67
N TYR A 141 -1.07 -22.03 9.01
CA TYR A 141 -0.24 -22.82 8.10
C TYR A 141 0.17 -22.02 6.87
N ASP A 142 -0.76 -21.27 6.27
CA ASP A 142 -0.48 -20.41 5.11
C ASP A 142 0.54 -19.32 5.46
N ILE A 143 0.44 -18.74 6.67
CA ILE A 143 1.38 -17.73 7.16
C ILE A 143 2.77 -18.32 7.34
N ARG A 144 2.88 -19.53 7.91
CA ARG A 144 4.17 -20.23 8.07
C ARG A 144 4.81 -20.47 6.71
N ARG A 145 4.07 -21.04 5.78
CA ARG A 145 4.55 -21.30 4.40
C ARG A 145 5.02 -20.02 3.71
N LEU A 146 4.28 -18.92 3.89
CA LEU A 146 4.71 -17.63 3.34
C LEU A 146 6.05 -17.18 3.91
N ARG A 147 6.24 -17.28 5.21
CA ARG A 147 7.50 -16.91 5.88
C ARG A 147 8.67 -17.73 5.33
N GLU A 148 8.48 -19.03 5.19
CA GLU A 148 9.47 -19.93 4.61
C GLU A 148 9.81 -19.53 3.16
N LEU A 149 8.81 -19.20 2.34
CA LEU A 149 9.01 -18.74 0.95
C LEU A 149 9.74 -17.40 0.88
N VAL A 150 9.39 -16.44 1.74
CA VAL A 150 10.07 -15.14 1.82
C VAL A 150 11.54 -15.31 2.18
N GLN A 151 11.83 -16.16 3.15
CA GLN A 151 13.18 -16.44 3.61
C GLN A 151 13.98 -17.25 2.58
N TYR A 152 13.42 -18.32 2.04
CA TYR A 152 14.06 -19.18 1.02
C TYR A 152 14.45 -18.40 -0.22
N ASN A 153 13.58 -17.51 -0.70
CA ASN A 153 13.85 -16.66 -1.86
C ASN A 153 14.68 -15.41 -1.52
N ALA A 154 15.01 -15.18 -0.25
CA ALA A 154 15.73 -14.01 0.24
C ALA A 154 15.14 -12.70 -0.31
N LEU A 155 13.83 -12.52 -0.17
CA LEU A 155 13.11 -11.36 -0.72
C LEU A 155 13.48 -10.09 0.04
N SER A 156 13.93 -9.08 -0.69
CA SER A 156 14.21 -7.73 -0.15
C SER A 156 12.95 -6.89 0.00
N ILE A 157 12.02 -7.01 -0.97
CA ILE A 157 10.74 -6.31 -0.96
C ILE A 157 9.61 -7.33 -1.08
N VAL A 158 8.62 -7.24 -0.22
CA VAL A 158 7.40 -8.04 -0.25
C VAL A 158 6.20 -7.14 -0.54
N LEU A 159 5.58 -7.31 -1.71
CA LEU A 159 4.36 -6.60 -2.10
C LEU A 159 3.14 -7.43 -1.73
N LEU A 160 2.29 -6.90 -0.87
CA LEU A 160 1.04 -7.53 -0.47
C LEU A 160 -0.11 -6.97 -1.32
N CYS A 161 -0.67 -7.83 -2.19
CA CYS A 161 -1.74 -7.52 -3.14
C CYS A 161 -3.08 -8.19 -2.75
N LEU A 162 -3.32 -8.37 -1.44
CA LEU A 162 -4.46 -9.14 -0.91
C LEU A 162 -5.70 -8.30 -0.61
N GLY A 163 -5.59 -6.98 -0.74
CA GLY A 163 -6.63 -6.03 -0.36
C GLY A 163 -6.74 -5.82 1.16
N HIS A 164 -7.36 -4.69 1.50
CA HIS A 164 -7.60 -4.27 2.89
C HIS A 164 -8.76 -5.08 3.52
N PRO A 165 -8.71 -5.46 4.80
CA PRO A 165 -7.61 -5.25 5.77
C PRO A 165 -6.59 -6.41 5.83
N LYS A 166 -6.74 -7.44 5.00
CA LYS A 166 -5.91 -8.66 5.08
C LYS A 166 -4.42 -8.38 4.92
N GLN A 167 -4.07 -7.50 3.98
CA GLN A 167 -2.67 -7.17 3.70
C GLN A 167 -1.99 -6.45 4.87
N GLU A 168 -2.68 -5.55 5.56
CA GLU A 168 -2.12 -4.83 6.71
C GLU A 168 -1.90 -5.76 7.90
N LEU A 169 -2.87 -6.64 8.18
CA LEU A 169 -2.73 -7.65 9.24
C LEU A 169 -1.57 -8.59 8.95
N LEU A 170 -1.45 -9.07 7.72
CA LEU A 170 -0.34 -9.93 7.30
C LEU A 170 1.01 -9.19 7.36
N ALA A 171 1.05 -7.90 7.00
CA ALA A 171 2.26 -7.09 7.11
C ALA A 171 2.75 -7.00 8.56
N LYS A 172 1.83 -6.82 9.53
CA LYS A 172 2.15 -6.83 10.95
C LYS A 172 2.70 -8.18 11.40
N GLU A 173 2.07 -9.29 10.98
CA GLU A 173 2.53 -10.63 11.29
C GLU A 173 3.94 -10.91 10.75
N LEU A 174 4.22 -10.48 9.51
CA LEU A 174 5.54 -10.61 8.91
C LEU A 174 6.58 -9.72 9.59
N LYS A 175 6.22 -8.48 9.98
CA LYS A 175 7.14 -7.57 10.69
C LYS A 175 7.56 -8.14 12.04
N ASN A 176 6.63 -8.72 12.79
CA ASN A 176 6.86 -9.23 14.14
C ASN A 176 7.44 -10.65 14.17
N TYR A 177 7.69 -11.24 13.00
CA TYR A 177 8.28 -12.57 12.95
C TYR A 177 9.76 -12.55 13.32
N ASP A 178 10.17 -13.55 14.10
CA ASP A 178 11.60 -13.77 14.41
C ASP A 178 12.30 -14.44 13.23
N TRP A 179 12.96 -13.62 12.40
CA TRP A 179 13.65 -14.06 11.21
C TRP A 179 15.01 -14.69 11.55
N ALA A 180 15.10 -16.00 11.51
CA ALA A 180 16.34 -16.73 11.77
C ALA A 180 17.41 -16.61 10.65
N GLY A 181 17.13 -15.83 9.58
CA GLY A 181 18.01 -15.64 8.42
C GLY A 181 17.58 -14.45 7.58
N SER A 182 17.50 -14.63 6.26
CA SER A 182 17.06 -13.56 5.34
C SER A 182 15.67 -13.07 5.67
N ARG A 183 15.51 -11.76 5.79
CA ARG A 183 14.26 -11.06 6.06
C ARG A 183 14.01 -9.98 5.01
N PRO A 184 12.76 -9.57 4.77
CA PRO A 184 12.50 -8.46 3.85
C PRO A 184 12.90 -7.13 4.48
N ASP A 185 13.43 -6.22 3.67
CA ASP A 185 13.65 -4.82 4.07
C ASP A 185 12.34 -4.05 4.11
N TRP A 186 11.45 -4.38 3.15
CA TRP A 186 10.15 -3.74 3.02
C TRP A 186 9.01 -4.74 2.85
N ILE A 187 7.90 -4.45 3.55
CA ILE A 187 6.60 -5.08 3.38
C ILE A 187 5.62 -3.99 2.97
N MET A 188 5.15 -4.01 1.72
CA MET A 188 4.37 -2.93 1.13
C MET A 188 2.93 -3.37 0.86
N CYS A 189 1.96 -2.74 1.53
CA CYS A 189 0.53 -2.96 1.34
C CYS A 189 0.03 -2.12 0.16
N VAL A 190 0.00 -2.71 -1.04
CA VAL A 190 -0.25 -2.00 -2.30
C VAL A 190 -1.58 -2.35 -2.97
N GLY A 191 -2.31 -3.35 -2.45
CA GLY A 191 -3.63 -3.75 -2.95
C GLY A 191 -3.63 -4.08 -4.43
N ALA A 192 -4.56 -3.49 -5.20
CA ALA A 192 -4.73 -3.74 -6.63
C ALA A 192 -3.69 -3.04 -7.53
N THR A 193 -2.61 -2.51 -6.98
CA THR A 193 -1.61 -1.77 -7.77
C THR A 193 -0.99 -2.63 -8.88
N ILE A 194 -0.73 -3.90 -8.60
CA ILE A 194 -0.17 -4.83 -9.59
C ILE A 194 -1.15 -5.07 -10.73
N ASP A 195 -2.45 -5.21 -10.47
CA ASP A 195 -3.47 -5.38 -11.50
C ASP A 195 -3.52 -4.18 -12.46
N PHE A 196 -3.31 -2.95 -11.92
CA PHE A 196 -3.22 -1.75 -12.76
C PHE A 196 -1.91 -1.69 -13.55
N LEU A 197 -0.81 -2.06 -12.94
CA LEU A 197 0.51 -2.02 -13.55
C LEU A 197 0.63 -3.01 -14.71
N THR A 198 0.03 -4.18 -14.56
CA THR A 198 -0.01 -5.22 -15.60
C THR A 198 -1.07 -4.95 -16.66
N GLY A 199 -2.07 -4.12 -16.38
CA GLY A 199 -3.19 -3.82 -17.27
C GLY A 199 -4.37 -4.78 -17.13
N GLU A 200 -4.35 -5.70 -16.17
CA GLU A 200 -5.47 -6.59 -15.85
C GLU A 200 -6.71 -5.80 -15.41
N GLN A 201 -6.49 -4.73 -14.65
CA GLN A 201 -7.53 -3.75 -14.36
C GLN A 201 -7.23 -2.43 -15.05
N LYS A 202 -8.24 -1.86 -15.70
CA LYS A 202 -8.13 -0.53 -16.30
C LYS A 202 -8.11 0.53 -15.20
N ARG A 203 -7.06 1.35 -15.20
CA ARG A 203 -6.99 2.54 -14.36
C ARG A 203 -7.88 3.64 -14.94
N ALA A 204 -8.42 4.50 -14.09
CA ALA A 204 -9.18 5.67 -14.53
C ALA A 204 -8.33 6.56 -15.46
N PRO A 205 -8.93 7.21 -16.47
CA PRO A 205 -8.24 8.19 -17.29
C PRO A 205 -7.57 9.28 -16.43
N ARG A 206 -6.45 9.83 -16.91
CA ARG A 206 -5.67 10.84 -16.17
C ARG A 206 -6.49 12.06 -15.72
N ALA A 207 -7.48 12.47 -16.51
CA ALA A 207 -8.39 13.56 -16.14
C ALA A 207 -9.15 13.23 -14.83
N PHE A 208 -9.73 12.02 -14.72
CA PHE A 208 -10.43 11.57 -13.51
C PHE A 208 -9.50 11.45 -12.31
N GLN A 209 -8.25 11.01 -12.54
CA GLN A 209 -7.24 10.91 -11.47
C GLN A 209 -6.89 12.30 -10.92
N LYS A 210 -6.67 13.31 -11.80
CA LYS A 210 -6.30 14.67 -11.41
C LYS A 210 -7.37 15.39 -10.58
N ILE A 211 -8.65 15.18 -10.90
CA ILE A 211 -9.77 15.82 -10.20
C ILE A 211 -10.31 14.96 -9.04
N GLY A 212 -9.67 13.83 -8.73
CA GLY A 212 -10.05 12.97 -7.60
C GLY A 212 -11.28 12.09 -7.83
N LEU A 213 -11.72 11.93 -9.07
CA LEU A 213 -12.88 11.12 -9.45
C LEU A 213 -12.52 9.68 -9.89
N GLU A 214 -11.35 9.18 -9.53
CA GLU A 214 -10.96 7.79 -9.80
C GLU A 214 -11.94 6.78 -9.21
N TRP A 215 -12.45 7.05 -7.99
CA TRP A 215 -13.46 6.24 -7.33
C TRP A 215 -14.77 6.16 -8.12
N PHE A 216 -15.18 7.27 -8.75
CA PHE A 216 -16.39 7.33 -9.58
C PHE A 216 -16.25 6.51 -10.86
N PHE A 217 -15.09 6.60 -11.51
CA PHE A 217 -14.77 5.74 -12.65
C PHE A 217 -14.84 4.26 -12.29
N ARG A 218 -14.28 3.86 -11.14
CA ARG A 218 -14.37 2.47 -10.66
C ARG A 218 -15.81 2.05 -10.36
N LEU A 219 -16.61 2.96 -9.81
CA LEU A 219 -18.03 2.70 -9.53
C LEU A 219 -18.81 2.41 -10.81
N ILE A 220 -18.61 3.19 -11.86
CA ILE A 220 -19.29 3.01 -13.14
C ILE A 220 -18.83 1.71 -13.83
N THR A 221 -17.54 1.44 -13.81
CA THR A 221 -16.99 0.26 -14.51
C THR A 221 -17.27 -1.05 -13.80
N ASN A 222 -17.43 -1.06 -12.47
CA ASN A 222 -17.77 -2.26 -11.72
C ASN A 222 -18.64 -1.93 -10.49
N PRO A 223 -19.93 -1.58 -10.72
CA PRO A 223 -20.83 -1.14 -9.66
C PRO A 223 -21.06 -2.21 -8.59
N LYS A 224 -21.18 -3.50 -8.97
CA LYS A 224 -21.42 -4.60 -8.03
C LYS A 224 -20.30 -4.70 -6.97
N LYS A 225 -19.05 -4.47 -7.37
CA LYS A 225 -17.88 -4.56 -6.48
C LYS A 225 -17.71 -3.31 -5.61
N PHE A 226 -18.03 -2.13 -6.12
CA PHE A 226 -17.61 -0.87 -5.50
C PHE A 226 -18.72 -0.08 -4.80
N THR A 227 -20.03 -0.32 -5.13
CA THR A 227 -21.13 0.44 -4.52
C THR A 227 -21.12 0.38 -2.99
N GLN A 228 -21.15 -0.82 -2.41
CA GLN A 228 -21.18 -0.99 -0.95
C GLN A 228 -19.92 -0.41 -0.30
N ARG A 229 -18.76 -0.62 -0.92
CA ARG A 229 -17.49 -0.10 -0.42
C ARG A 229 -17.48 1.43 -0.35
N TYR A 230 -17.99 2.10 -1.37
CA TYR A 230 -18.02 3.57 -1.38
C TYR A 230 -19.11 4.16 -0.51
N LEU A 231 -20.28 3.54 -0.44
CA LEU A 231 -21.31 3.93 0.52
C LEU A 231 -20.76 3.91 1.97
N ASN A 232 -20.06 2.84 2.33
CA ASN A 232 -19.44 2.72 3.65
C ASN A 232 -18.30 3.73 3.87
N ALA A 233 -17.67 4.25 2.81
CA ALA A 233 -16.58 5.19 2.89
C ALA A 233 -17.01 6.66 3.01
N VAL A 234 -18.24 7.01 2.63
CA VAL A 234 -18.72 8.42 2.60
C VAL A 234 -18.70 9.05 3.99
N ILE A 235 -19.37 8.44 4.96
CA ILE A 235 -19.48 8.99 6.31
C ILE A 235 -18.10 9.10 6.99
N PRO A 236 -17.24 8.07 7.00
CA PRO A 236 -15.90 8.20 7.56
C PRO A 236 -15.05 9.27 6.87
N SER A 237 -15.17 9.41 5.55
CA SER A 237 -14.45 10.45 4.79
C SER A 237 -14.88 11.85 5.21
N LEU A 238 -16.19 12.09 5.31
CA LEU A 238 -16.73 13.38 5.79
C LEU A 238 -16.28 13.66 7.23
N LYS A 239 -16.44 12.69 8.14
CA LYS A 239 -15.97 12.80 9.54
C LYS A 239 -14.49 13.18 9.60
N LEU A 240 -13.63 12.53 8.80
CA LEU A 240 -12.19 12.83 8.76
C LEU A 240 -11.94 14.28 8.32
N VAL A 241 -12.55 14.69 7.20
CA VAL A 241 -12.37 16.05 6.65
C VAL A 241 -12.85 17.10 7.62
N PHE A 242 -14.06 16.96 8.21
CA PHE A 242 -14.56 17.93 9.20
C PHE A 242 -13.68 18.00 10.46
N LYS A 243 -13.29 16.85 11.00
CA LYS A 243 -12.43 16.79 12.18
C LYS A 243 -11.06 17.42 11.93
N SER A 244 -10.53 17.33 10.71
CA SER A 244 -9.22 17.85 10.35
C SER A 244 -9.08 19.38 10.50
N PHE A 245 -10.17 20.14 10.39
CA PHE A 245 -10.15 21.59 10.65
C PHE A 245 -9.78 21.94 12.11
N GLY A 246 -10.13 21.07 13.06
CA GLY A 246 -9.76 21.23 14.47
C GLY A 246 -8.34 20.76 14.82
N MET A 247 -7.71 19.94 13.96
CA MET A 247 -6.43 19.30 14.25
C MET A 247 -5.20 20.20 14.07
N ARG A 248 -5.35 21.37 13.45
CA ARG A 248 -4.25 22.34 13.21
C ARG A 248 -3.47 22.78 14.46
N LYS A 249 -4.04 22.58 15.63
CA LYS A 249 -3.42 22.96 16.93
C LYS A 249 -2.43 21.91 17.44
N PHE A 250 -2.39 20.72 16.84
CA PHE A 250 -1.65 19.55 17.33
C PHE A 250 -0.62 18.99 16.34
N ASN A 251 -0.45 19.64 15.17
CA ASN A 251 0.54 19.29 14.14
C ASN A 251 1.55 20.41 13.92
#